data_1a1da8e1336e2145a1cd5fd07b6a6a3d
#
_entry.id   1a1da8e1336e2145a1cd5fd07b6a6a3d
#
_cell.length_a   1.000
_cell.length_b   1.000
_cell.length_c   1.000
_cell.angle_alpha   90.00
_cell.angle_beta   90.00
_cell.angle_gamma   90.00
#
_symmetry.space_group_name_H-M   'P 1'
#
loop_
_entity.id
_entity.type
_entity.pdbx_description
1 polymer ?
#
loop_
_entity_poly.entity_id
_entity_poly.type
_entity_poly.pdbx_seq_one_letter_code
_entity_poly.pdbx_strand_id
1 'polypeptide(L)'
;LIKQPWQGSCEHRSEPARHSTLAGIALFAKERAMTENALIEAARVSKAWPFREAQKLLKRYPQGKPGGAPVLFETGYGPSGLPHIGTFQEVLRTTLVRRAYEALTGGAPTRLVAFSDDMDGLRKVPDNIPNAELLSANLGKPLSRIPDPFGTHESFAHHNNAMLREFLDRFGFEYEFVSASDRYNSGGFDAALTRVLECNQAILDVMLPTLREERRKTYSPVLPVSPTSGVVLQVPVEVLDPATGMIRFTDEDGTVIEQTAFGGMSKLQWKVDWAMRWYALGVDYEMCGKDLTDSVTQSGKIVQVLGGRRPEGLIYELFLDENGEKISKSKGNGLTIEQWLTYGTEESLGFYLFREPKSAKQLHVGVIPKAVDEYWQFHGNLAGQALDKQLGNPVWHLLRANGGDAGAGDTVPVTFSLLLNLIGVLGADATAEQVWSYLGNYVADASPEAHPALADMVRAALATNRDFIAPTLQRRAPTPSEAKALKDLDNQLATLAADPTAEELQNIVYEIGKNEAYGFETLRDWFKALYETLLGSPQGPRMGSFIALYGVPETRKLIAEALES
;
A
#
# COMPACT_ATOMS: atom_id res chain seq x y z
N LEU A 1 -25.24 42.24 10.80
CA LEU A 1 -26.25 42.68 9.84
C LEU A 1 -26.90 41.42 9.19
N ILE A 2 -28.09 41.18 9.62
CA ILE A 2 -29.29 40.48 9.14
C ILE A 2 -29.17 39.68 7.84
N LYS A 3 -29.32 38.36 7.94
CA LYS A 3 -29.61 37.41 6.85
C LYS A 3 -31.08 37.51 6.44
N GLN A 4 -31.36 37.64 5.16
CA GLN A 4 -32.67 37.32 4.58
C GLN A 4 -32.59 35.98 3.82
N PRO A 5 -33.64 35.13 3.88
CA PRO A 5 -33.66 33.87 3.19
C PRO A 5 -34.20 34.03 1.74
N TRP A 6 -33.55 33.32 0.84
CA TRP A 6 -33.97 33.19 -0.56
C TRP A 6 -35.09 32.15 -0.65
N GLN A 7 -36.27 32.60 -1.11
CA GLN A 7 -37.39 31.74 -1.51
C GLN A 7 -37.25 31.45 -3.00
N GLY A 8 -36.83 30.24 -3.35
CA GLY A 8 -36.89 29.70 -4.70
C GLY A 8 -37.99 28.66 -4.77
N SER A 9 -39.00 28.93 -5.63
CA SER A 9 -40.12 28.06 -5.92
C SER A 9 -39.65 26.76 -6.59
N CYS A 10 -39.88 25.61 -5.94
CA CYS A 10 -39.77 24.30 -6.56
C CYS A 10 -40.97 24.04 -7.43
N GLU A 11 -40.79 24.08 -8.75
CA GLU A 11 -41.71 23.43 -9.67
C GLU A 11 -41.50 21.92 -9.63
N HIS A 12 -42.45 21.20 -9.08
CA HIS A 12 -42.54 19.74 -9.15
C HIS A 12 -42.78 19.31 -10.60
N ARG A 13 -41.72 18.86 -11.29
CA ARG A 13 -41.87 17.93 -12.42
C ARG A 13 -42.04 16.53 -11.84
N SER A 14 -43.25 16.02 -11.93
CA SER A 14 -43.59 14.63 -11.65
C SER A 14 -42.95 13.72 -12.69
N GLU A 15 -41.87 13.04 -12.31
CA GLU A 15 -41.39 11.85 -13.04
C GLU A 15 -42.44 10.74 -12.91
N PRO A 16 -42.76 10.01 -14.00
CA PRO A 16 -43.66 8.87 -13.90
C PRO A 16 -43.03 7.77 -13.06
N ALA A 17 -43.66 7.42 -11.95
CA ALA A 17 -43.32 6.27 -11.14
C ALA A 17 -43.28 5.02 -12.00
N ARG A 18 -42.08 4.47 -12.25
CA ARG A 18 -41.92 3.13 -12.84
C ARG A 18 -42.47 2.14 -11.84
N HIS A 19 -43.65 1.62 -12.05
CA HIS A 19 -44.17 0.45 -11.37
C HIS A 19 -43.27 -0.75 -11.75
N SER A 20 -42.27 -1.04 -10.91
CA SER A 20 -41.56 -2.30 -10.96
C SER A 20 -42.54 -3.39 -10.53
N THR A 21 -43.00 -4.19 -11.48
CA THR A 21 -43.89 -5.33 -11.19
C THR A 21 -43.16 -6.32 -10.29
N LEU A 22 -43.87 -6.96 -9.34
CA LEU A 22 -43.32 -8.02 -8.49
C LEU A 22 -42.52 -9.08 -9.26
N ALA A 23 -42.90 -9.35 -10.50
CA ALA A 23 -42.20 -10.21 -11.45
C ALA A 23 -40.81 -9.65 -11.83
N GLY A 24 -40.66 -8.34 -12.04
CA GLY A 24 -39.39 -7.69 -12.35
C GLY A 24 -38.44 -7.74 -11.13
N ILE A 25 -38.97 -7.50 -9.94
CA ILE A 25 -38.17 -7.58 -8.69
C ILE A 25 -37.69 -9.03 -8.46
N ALA A 26 -38.56 -10.02 -8.69
CA ALA A 26 -38.21 -11.43 -8.56
C ALA A 26 -37.19 -11.89 -9.62
N LEU A 27 -37.26 -11.37 -10.84
CA LEU A 27 -36.30 -11.66 -11.91
C LEU A 27 -34.91 -11.06 -11.58
N PHE A 28 -34.86 -9.81 -11.15
CA PHE A 28 -33.62 -9.15 -10.68
C PHE A 28 -32.98 -9.86 -9.49
N ALA A 29 -33.79 -10.28 -8.51
CA ALA A 29 -33.30 -11.05 -7.36
C ALA A 29 -32.74 -12.42 -7.78
N LYS A 30 -33.37 -13.09 -8.75
CA LYS A 30 -32.91 -14.37 -9.29
C LYS A 30 -31.61 -14.22 -10.10
N GLU A 31 -31.49 -13.21 -10.94
CA GLU A 31 -30.26 -12.92 -11.70
C GLU A 31 -29.10 -12.56 -10.75
N ARG A 32 -29.35 -11.72 -9.75
CA ARG A 32 -28.37 -11.37 -8.72
C ARG A 32 -27.89 -12.59 -7.95
N ALA A 33 -28.80 -13.47 -7.51
CA ALA A 33 -28.45 -14.70 -6.81
C ALA A 33 -27.67 -15.69 -7.70
N MET A 34 -27.98 -15.78 -9.00
CA MET A 34 -27.21 -16.60 -9.94
C MET A 34 -25.79 -16.05 -10.14
N THR A 35 -25.62 -14.73 -10.22
CA THR A 35 -24.32 -14.07 -10.35
C THR A 35 -23.50 -14.26 -9.09
N GLU A 36 -24.11 -14.17 -7.91
CA GLU A 36 -23.46 -14.37 -6.62
C GLU A 36 -22.99 -15.82 -6.45
N ASN A 37 -23.82 -16.81 -6.79
CA ASN A 37 -23.43 -18.22 -6.77
C ASN A 37 -22.27 -18.51 -7.73
N ALA A 38 -22.28 -17.94 -8.94
CA ALA A 38 -21.19 -18.09 -9.89
C ALA A 38 -19.88 -17.51 -9.37
N LEU A 39 -19.95 -16.35 -8.67
CA LEU A 39 -18.78 -15.74 -8.01
C LEU A 39 -18.22 -16.65 -6.91
N ILE A 40 -19.07 -17.20 -6.03
CA ILE A 40 -18.67 -18.11 -4.95
C ILE A 40 -17.96 -19.34 -5.53
N GLU A 41 -18.54 -19.99 -6.54
CA GLU A 41 -17.96 -21.17 -7.18
C GLU A 41 -16.61 -20.85 -7.86
N ALA A 42 -16.52 -19.74 -8.58
CA ALA A 42 -15.27 -19.30 -9.19
C ALA A 42 -14.20 -18.96 -8.12
N ALA A 43 -14.59 -18.30 -7.01
CA ALA A 43 -13.71 -17.96 -5.91
C ALA A 43 -13.14 -19.21 -5.20
N ARG A 44 -13.93 -20.28 -5.08
CA ARG A 44 -13.50 -21.56 -4.47
C ARG A 44 -12.34 -22.22 -5.19
N VAL A 45 -12.23 -22.04 -6.49
CA VAL A 45 -11.18 -22.65 -7.33
C VAL A 45 -10.09 -21.66 -7.74
N SER A 46 -10.24 -20.38 -7.39
CA SER A 46 -9.28 -19.34 -7.72
C SER A 46 -7.91 -19.60 -7.09
N LYS A 47 -6.86 -19.39 -7.88
CA LYS A 47 -5.45 -19.51 -7.46
C LYS A 47 -4.83 -18.18 -7.05
N ALA A 48 -5.57 -17.05 -7.12
CA ALA A 48 -5.07 -15.79 -6.64
C ALA A 48 -4.76 -15.87 -5.14
N TRP A 49 -3.67 -15.24 -4.71
CA TRP A 49 -3.18 -15.40 -3.34
C TRP A 49 -4.19 -14.94 -2.27
N PRO A 50 -5.02 -13.88 -2.47
CA PRO A 50 -6.02 -13.51 -1.47
C PRO A 50 -7.05 -14.62 -1.24
N PHE A 51 -7.50 -15.28 -2.31
CA PHE A 51 -8.42 -16.41 -2.19
C PHE A 51 -7.76 -17.64 -1.55
N ARG A 52 -6.49 -17.92 -1.84
CA ARG A 52 -5.76 -19.02 -1.17
C ARG A 52 -5.64 -18.80 0.34
N GLU A 53 -5.45 -17.56 0.77
CA GLU A 53 -5.44 -17.21 2.19
C GLU A 53 -6.84 -17.28 2.79
N ALA A 54 -7.86 -16.77 2.13
CA ALA A 54 -9.26 -16.83 2.56
C ALA A 54 -9.78 -18.28 2.68
N GLN A 55 -9.32 -19.20 1.82
CA GLN A 55 -9.65 -20.62 1.92
C GLN A 55 -9.16 -21.29 3.22
N LYS A 56 -8.10 -20.77 3.87
CA LYS A 56 -7.68 -21.26 5.20
C LYS A 56 -8.76 -20.98 6.25
N LEU A 57 -9.35 -19.78 6.19
CA LEU A 57 -10.46 -19.39 7.06
C LEU A 57 -11.73 -20.17 6.77
N LEU A 58 -12.03 -20.46 5.49
CA LEU A 58 -13.15 -21.33 5.13
C LEU A 58 -12.97 -22.75 5.67
N LYS A 59 -11.75 -23.30 5.65
CA LYS A 59 -11.45 -24.60 6.29
C LYS A 59 -11.59 -24.54 7.81
N ARG A 60 -11.24 -23.43 8.42
CA ARG A 60 -11.38 -23.19 9.87
C ARG A 60 -12.85 -23.09 10.28
N TYR A 61 -13.67 -22.46 9.45
CA TYR A 61 -15.08 -22.18 9.67
C TYR A 61 -15.93 -22.57 8.46
N PRO A 62 -16.10 -23.87 8.17
CA PRO A 62 -16.79 -24.32 6.96
C PRO A 62 -18.27 -23.93 6.91
N GLN A 63 -18.88 -23.64 8.06
CA GLN A 63 -20.27 -23.17 8.19
C GLN A 63 -20.38 -21.76 8.77
N GLY A 64 -19.30 -20.95 8.67
CA GLY A 64 -19.18 -19.65 9.35
C GLY A 64 -18.69 -19.80 10.80
N LYS A 65 -18.33 -18.67 11.41
CA LYS A 65 -17.86 -18.62 12.80
C LYS A 65 -19.03 -18.92 13.74
N PRO A 66 -18.84 -19.68 14.85
CA PRO A 66 -19.90 -20.04 15.78
C PRO A 66 -20.71 -18.82 16.25
N GLY A 67 -22.03 -18.99 16.35
CA GLY A 67 -22.95 -17.92 16.74
C GLY A 67 -23.13 -16.81 15.71
N GLY A 68 -22.65 -16.97 14.46
CA GLY A 68 -22.70 -15.93 13.43
C GLY A 68 -21.76 -14.75 13.73
N ALA A 69 -20.80 -14.94 14.63
CA ALA A 69 -19.83 -13.90 14.97
C ALA A 69 -18.96 -13.53 13.76
N PRO A 70 -18.50 -12.26 13.64
CA PRO A 70 -17.63 -11.86 12.56
C PRO A 70 -16.26 -12.54 12.65
N VAL A 71 -15.69 -12.91 11.48
CA VAL A 71 -14.29 -13.32 11.40
C VAL A 71 -13.42 -12.10 11.60
N LEU A 72 -12.50 -12.16 12.56
CA LEU A 72 -11.66 -11.04 12.96
C LEU A 72 -10.29 -11.10 12.28
N PHE A 73 -10.03 -10.08 11.49
CA PHE A 73 -8.73 -9.80 10.89
C PHE A 73 -8.00 -8.74 11.74
N GLU A 74 -6.71 -8.87 11.91
CA GLU A 74 -5.89 -7.91 12.64
C GLU A 74 -4.65 -7.52 11.84
N THR A 75 -4.22 -6.27 12.02
CA THR A 75 -2.92 -5.75 11.58
C THR A 75 -2.27 -5.01 12.75
N GLY A 76 -0.96 -5.18 12.93
CA GLY A 76 -0.19 -4.55 14.01
C GLY A 76 0.63 -3.36 13.52
N TYR A 77 0.67 -2.28 14.31
CA TYR A 77 1.46 -1.10 14.05
C TYR A 77 2.19 -0.61 15.31
N GLY A 78 3.51 -0.50 15.25
CA GLY A 78 4.31 0.12 16.30
C GLY A 78 4.55 1.61 16.00
N PRO A 79 3.91 2.57 16.73
CA PRO A 79 3.99 4.00 16.46
C PRO A 79 5.28 4.65 16.99
N SER A 80 6.40 3.97 16.91
CA SER A 80 7.73 4.47 17.30
C SER A 80 8.43 5.30 16.22
N GLY A 81 7.74 5.64 15.15
CA GLY A 81 8.17 6.47 14.03
C GLY A 81 7.03 6.63 13.02
N LEU A 82 7.23 7.51 12.03
CA LEU A 82 6.21 7.77 11.01
C LEU A 82 5.77 6.50 10.29
N PRO A 83 4.47 6.38 9.94
CA PRO A 83 4.01 5.26 9.13
C PRO A 83 4.68 5.27 7.75
N HIS A 84 4.89 4.09 7.18
CA HIS A 84 5.54 3.93 5.89
C HIS A 84 4.80 2.91 5.03
N ILE A 85 5.20 2.75 3.76
CA ILE A 85 4.58 1.81 2.81
C ILE A 85 4.48 0.38 3.38
N GLY A 86 5.45 -0.07 4.20
CA GLY A 86 5.40 -1.38 4.86
C GLY A 86 4.22 -1.54 5.82
N THR A 87 3.86 -0.49 6.56
CA THR A 87 2.68 -0.48 7.43
C THR A 87 1.39 -0.48 6.60
N PHE A 88 1.32 0.39 5.60
CA PHE A 88 0.18 0.47 4.70
C PHE A 88 -0.07 -0.86 3.95
N GLN A 89 1.00 -1.52 3.46
CA GLN A 89 0.87 -2.78 2.74
C GLN A 89 0.21 -3.88 3.57
N GLU A 90 0.44 -3.90 4.88
CA GLU A 90 -0.12 -4.91 5.78
C GLU A 90 -1.64 -4.75 5.88
N VAL A 91 -2.13 -3.52 6.08
CA VAL A 91 -3.56 -3.22 6.08
C VAL A 91 -4.20 -3.52 4.73
N LEU A 92 -3.58 -3.07 3.62
CA LEU A 92 -4.07 -3.36 2.27
C LEU A 92 -4.19 -4.86 2.04
N ARG A 93 -3.11 -5.62 2.25
CA ARG A 93 -3.09 -7.06 2.00
C ARG A 93 -4.08 -7.82 2.89
N THR A 94 -4.23 -7.43 4.14
CA THR A 94 -5.22 -8.02 5.04
C THR A 94 -6.64 -7.70 4.56
N THR A 95 -6.90 -6.48 4.10
CA THR A 95 -8.18 -6.11 3.48
C THR A 95 -8.47 -6.95 2.23
N LEU A 96 -7.47 -7.20 1.38
CA LEU A 96 -7.64 -8.07 0.20
C LEU A 96 -8.05 -9.49 0.58
N VAL A 97 -7.48 -10.08 1.63
CA VAL A 97 -7.87 -11.40 2.14
C VAL A 97 -9.27 -11.37 2.74
N ARG A 98 -9.60 -10.32 3.50
CA ARG A 98 -10.93 -10.09 4.06
C ARG A 98 -11.99 -10.05 2.96
N ARG A 99 -11.82 -9.24 1.93
CA ARG A 99 -12.75 -9.12 0.79
C ARG A 99 -12.83 -10.41 -0.04
N ALA A 100 -11.72 -11.13 -0.17
CA ALA A 100 -11.71 -12.46 -0.78
C ALA A 100 -12.52 -13.49 0.04
N TYR A 101 -12.45 -13.43 1.37
CA TYR A 101 -13.24 -14.28 2.26
C TYR A 101 -14.74 -13.96 2.16
N GLU A 102 -15.10 -12.68 2.17
CA GLU A 102 -16.48 -12.23 1.97
C GLU A 102 -17.04 -12.71 0.62
N ALA A 103 -16.27 -12.56 -0.47
CA ALA A 103 -16.67 -13.07 -1.80
C ALA A 103 -16.79 -14.61 -1.83
N LEU A 104 -15.88 -15.33 -1.17
CA LEU A 104 -15.86 -16.79 -1.10
C LEU A 104 -17.04 -17.38 -0.32
N THR A 105 -17.58 -16.61 0.62
CA THR A 105 -18.64 -17.05 1.56
C THR A 105 -20.02 -16.45 1.27
N GLY A 106 -20.15 -15.59 0.24
CA GLY A 106 -21.40 -14.86 -0.03
C GLY A 106 -21.73 -13.82 1.04
N GLY A 107 -20.70 -13.13 1.58
CA GLY A 107 -20.89 -12.02 2.50
C GLY A 107 -20.91 -12.39 3.99
N ALA A 108 -20.19 -13.44 4.41
CA ALA A 108 -20.05 -13.73 5.84
C ALA A 108 -19.49 -12.50 6.59
N PRO A 109 -19.97 -12.20 7.81
CA PRO A 109 -19.57 -11.01 8.55
C PRO A 109 -18.08 -11.06 8.91
N THR A 110 -17.40 -9.93 8.73
CA THR A 110 -15.98 -9.75 9.02
C THR A 110 -15.74 -8.44 9.76
N ARG A 111 -14.63 -8.36 10.50
CA ARG A 111 -14.10 -7.11 11.08
C ARG A 111 -12.59 -7.05 10.83
N LEU A 112 -12.06 -5.85 10.62
CA LEU A 112 -10.63 -5.58 10.55
C LEU A 112 -10.24 -4.66 11.69
N VAL A 113 -9.29 -5.07 12.50
CA VAL A 113 -8.68 -4.27 13.57
C VAL A 113 -7.30 -3.79 13.10
N ALA A 114 -7.10 -2.48 13.11
CA ALA A 114 -5.78 -1.86 13.04
C ALA A 114 -5.30 -1.57 14.47
N PHE A 115 -4.43 -2.42 14.99
CA PHE A 115 -3.96 -2.38 16.36
C PHE A 115 -2.67 -1.58 16.48
N SER A 116 -2.63 -0.59 17.37
CA SER A 116 -1.45 0.21 17.67
C SER A 116 -0.77 -0.24 18.96
N ASP A 117 0.51 -0.60 18.87
CA ASP A 117 1.38 -0.95 20.01
C ASP A 117 1.91 0.30 20.73
N ASP A 118 1.06 1.28 20.98
CA ASP A 118 1.40 2.58 21.55
C ASP A 118 1.75 2.57 23.05
N MET A 119 1.56 1.42 23.71
CA MET A 119 2.05 1.16 25.07
C MET A 119 3.52 0.70 25.10
N ASP A 120 4.16 0.47 23.94
CA ASP A 120 5.57 0.11 23.86
C ASP A 120 6.47 1.24 24.36
N GLY A 121 7.52 0.88 25.11
CA GLY A 121 8.55 1.82 25.52
C GLY A 121 9.43 2.27 24.36
N LEU A 122 9.72 3.55 24.26
CA LEU A 122 10.62 4.11 23.25
C LEU A 122 12.05 3.58 23.47
N ARG A 123 12.55 2.75 22.56
CA ARG A 123 13.86 2.09 22.71
C ARG A 123 15.02 2.89 22.13
N LYS A 124 14.74 3.70 21.10
CA LYS A 124 15.73 4.50 20.36
C LYS A 124 15.03 5.74 19.82
N VAL A 125 15.74 6.86 19.80
CA VAL A 125 15.28 8.08 19.12
C VAL A 125 15.38 7.85 17.60
N PRO A 126 14.28 8.03 16.82
CA PRO A 126 14.36 7.95 15.37
C PRO A 126 15.14 9.12 14.78
N ASP A 127 15.90 8.87 13.72
CA ASP A 127 16.81 9.86 13.12
C ASP A 127 16.06 10.97 12.33
N ASN A 128 14.80 10.71 11.94
CA ASN A 128 13.97 11.59 11.10
C ASN A 128 12.84 12.30 11.86
N ILE A 129 12.92 12.39 13.19
CA ILE A 129 11.92 13.05 14.04
C ILE A 129 12.54 14.32 14.66
N PRO A 130 11.82 15.44 14.70
CA PRO A 130 12.29 16.66 15.36
C PRO A 130 12.39 16.48 16.89
N ASN A 131 13.05 17.43 17.56
CA ASN A 131 13.17 17.46 19.03
C ASN A 131 13.77 16.19 19.62
N ALA A 132 14.90 15.71 19.06
CA ALA A 132 15.58 14.49 19.50
C ALA A 132 15.94 14.51 21.00
N GLU A 133 16.21 15.68 21.60
CA GLU A 133 16.49 15.84 23.03
C GLU A 133 15.27 15.50 23.88
N LEU A 134 14.08 15.95 23.48
CA LEU A 134 12.82 15.60 24.14
C LEU A 134 12.60 14.08 24.13
N LEU A 135 12.82 13.44 22.99
CA LEU A 135 12.67 11.98 22.88
C LEU A 135 13.74 11.24 23.71
N SER A 136 14.98 11.73 23.71
CA SER A 136 16.07 11.15 24.52
C SER A 136 15.78 11.19 26.01
N ALA A 137 15.21 12.29 26.50
CA ALA A 137 14.80 12.45 27.92
C ALA A 137 13.63 11.52 28.32
N ASN A 138 12.94 10.91 27.34
CA ASN A 138 11.79 10.05 27.56
C ASN A 138 12.01 8.60 27.08
N LEU A 139 13.26 8.19 26.86
CA LEU A 139 13.58 6.80 26.49
C LEU A 139 13.00 5.83 27.53
N GLY A 140 12.48 4.71 27.07
CA GLY A 140 11.88 3.66 27.88
C GLY A 140 10.43 3.90 28.30
N LYS A 141 9.91 5.14 28.24
CA LYS A 141 8.51 5.43 28.55
C LYS A 141 7.58 4.93 27.44
N PRO A 142 6.33 4.55 27.78
CA PRO A 142 5.30 4.25 26.76
C PRO A 142 5.15 5.38 25.75
N LEU A 143 5.06 5.04 24.46
CA LEU A 143 4.94 6.03 23.37
C LEU A 143 3.75 6.98 23.57
N SER A 144 2.67 6.48 24.16
CA SER A 144 1.46 7.26 24.52
C SER A 144 1.68 8.25 25.68
N ARG A 145 2.78 8.11 26.42
CA ARG A 145 3.13 9.01 27.55
C ARG A 145 4.29 9.95 27.23
N ILE A 146 4.82 9.91 26.01
CA ILE A 146 5.88 10.81 25.54
C ILE A 146 5.23 12.02 24.88
N PRO A 147 5.55 13.26 25.27
CA PRO A 147 5.05 14.46 24.61
C PRO A 147 5.34 14.43 23.11
N ASP A 148 4.41 14.93 22.29
CA ASP A 148 4.58 14.96 20.85
C ASP A 148 5.76 15.86 20.43
N PRO A 149 6.80 15.31 19.77
CA PRO A 149 7.94 16.10 19.32
C PRO A 149 7.60 17.12 18.22
N PHE A 150 6.46 16.98 17.56
CA PHE A 150 5.93 17.93 16.56
C PHE A 150 5.04 19.02 17.19
N GLY A 151 4.56 18.80 18.42
CA GLY A 151 3.73 19.76 19.14
C GLY A 151 2.31 19.91 18.60
N THR A 152 1.80 18.94 17.86
CA THR A 152 0.49 18.98 17.21
C THR A 152 -0.55 18.05 17.85
N HIS A 153 -0.10 17.08 18.66
CA HIS A 153 -0.93 16.07 19.30
C HIS A 153 -0.57 15.93 20.79
N GLU A 154 -1.38 15.19 21.52
CA GLU A 154 -1.17 14.97 22.97
C GLU A 154 0.11 14.21 23.27
N SER A 155 0.44 13.20 22.44
CA SER A 155 1.65 12.39 22.59
C SER A 155 2.25 11.99 21.24
N PHE A 156 3.48 11.48 21.30
CA PHE A 156 4.17 10.93 20.12
C PHE A 156 3.39 9.78 19.48
N ALA A 157 2.77 8.91 20.28
CA ALA A 157 1.91 7.86 19.75
C ALA A 157 0.66 8.43 19.08
N HIS A 158 -0.01 9.42 19.68
CA HIS A 158 -1.19 10.04 19.09
C HIS A 158 -0.89 10.68 17.74
N HIS A 159 0.26 11.36 17.60
CA HIS A 159 0.70 11.91 16.31
C HIS A 159 0.83 10.82 15.25
N ASN A 160 1.60 9.77 15.52
CA ASN A 160 1.84 8.69 14.55
C ASN A 160 0.56 7.88 14.26
N ASN A 161 -0.30 7.69 15.25
CA ASN A 161 -1.60 7.05 15.09
C ASN A 161 -2.55 7.88 14.21
N ALA A 162 -2.53 9.22 14.37
CA ALA A 162 -3.32 10.12 13.52
C ALA A 162 -2.88 10.05 12.06
N MET A 163 -1.56 10.08 11.80
CA MET A 163 -1.01 9.94 10.45
C MET A 163 -1.37 8.58 9.82
N LEU A 164 -1.30 7.48 10.59
CA LEU A 164 -1.71 6.18 10.08
C LEU A 164 -3.19 6.19 9.67
N ARG A 165 -4.06 6.70 10.53
CA ARG A 165 -5.51 6.77 10.26
C ARG A 165 -5.81 7.64 9.06
N GLU A 166 -5.17 8.80 8.91
CA GLU A 166 -5.32 9.67 7.75
C GLU A 166 -5.02 8.91 6.44
N PHE A 167 -3.93 8.12 6.39
CA PHE A 167 -3.64 7.28 5.23
C PHE A 167 -4.69 6.20 4.99
N LEU A 168 -5.11 5.51 6.03
CA LEU A 168 -6.10 4.44 5.88
C LEU A 168 -7.46 4.99 5.43
N ASP A 169 -7.87 6.13 5.97
CA ASP A 169 -9.12 6.81 5.62
C ASP A 169 -9.06 7.34 4.17
N ARG A 170 -7.93 7.91 3.76
CA ARG A 170 -7.70 8.37 2.38
C ARG A 170 -7.87 7.25 1.34
N PHE A 171 -7.39 6.06 1.65
CA PHE A 171 -7.54 4.88 0.78
C PHE A 171 -8.88 4.15 0.96
N GLY A 172 -9.81 4.69 1.75
CA GLY A 172 -11.15 4.17 1.92
C GLY A 172 -11.23 2.81 2.63
N PHE A 173 -10.24 2.45 3.46
CA PHE A 173 -10.29 1.21 4.20
C PHE A 173 -11.34 1.25 5.32
N GLU A 174 -12.06 0.17 5.46
CA GLU A 174 -13.01 -0.05 6.54
C GLU A 174 -12.34 -0.85 7.66
N TYR A 175 -12.01 -0.18 8.76
CA TYR A 175 -11.28 -0.75 9.90
C TYR A 175 -11.77 -0.18 11.24
N GLU A 176 -11.42 -0.89 12.30
CA GLU A 176 -11.58 -0.43 13.69
C GLU A 176 -10.18 -0.17 14.26
N PHE A 177 -9.91 1.07 14.64
CA PHE A 177 -8.65 1.41 15.29
C PHE A 177 -8.67 1.03 16.76
N VAL A 178 -7.63 0.33 17.24
CA VAL A 178 -7.50 -0.09 18.64
C VAL A 178 -6.12 0.32 19.16
N SER A 179 -6.12 1.13 20.23
CA SER A 179 -4.93 1.51 20.99
C SER A 179 -4.64 0.47 22.08
N ALA A 180 -3.39 0.00 22.15
CA ALA A 180 -2.92 -0.82 23.27
C ALA A 180 -3.05 -0.07 24.59
N SER A 181 -2.60 1.19 24.65
CA SER A 181 -2.67 2.04 25.84
C SER A 181 -4.09 2.17 26.37
N ASP A 182 -5.06 2.40 25.48
CA ASP A 182 -6.47 2.50 25.87
C ASP A 182 -6.98 1.17 26.46
N ARG A 183 -6.63 0.05 25.82
CA ARG A 183 -7.03 -1.28 26.29
C ARG A 183 -6.43 -1.63 27.65
N TYR A 184 -5.14 -1.34 27.85
CA TYR A 184 -4.49 -1.57 29.13
C TYR A 184 -5.02 -0.64 30.21
N ASN A 185 -5.15 0.67 29.94
CA ASN A 185 -5.59 1.67 30.93
C ASN A 185 -7.05 1.49 31.36
N SER A 186 -7.93 1.10 30.43
CA SER A 186 -9.37 0.91 30.71
C SER A 186 -9.70 -0.44 31.35
N GLY A 187 -8.72 -1.32 31.55
CA GLY A 187 -8.94 -2.68 32.03
C GLY A 187 -9.47 -3.65 30.95
N GLY A 188 -9.50 -3.21 29.68
CA GLY A 188 -9.98 -4.04 28.56
C GLY A 188 -9.17 -5.32 28.35
N PHE A 189 -7.97 -5.41 28.92
CA PHE A 189 -7.12 -6.60 28.90
C PHE A 189 -6.98 -7.29 30.27
N ASP A 190 -7.60 -6.79 31.36
CA ASP A 190 -7.36 -7.33 32.72
C ASP A 190 -7.67 -8.82 32.83
N ALA A 191 -8.77 -9.30 32.25
CA ALA A 191 -9.10 -10.72 32.24
C ALA A 191 -8.04 -11.58 31.49
N ALA A 192 -7.48 -11.05 30.40
CA ALA A 192 -6.44 -11.73 29.66
C ALA A 192 -5.08 -11.64 30.38
N LEU A 193 -4.80 -10.52 31.05
CA LEU A 193 -3.62 -10.36 31.93
C LEU A 193 -3.68 -11.33 33.11
N THR A 194 -4.83 -11.47 33.78
CA THR A 194 -5.04 -12.51 34.81
C THR A 194 -4.64 -13.87 34.26
N ARG A 195 -5.11 -14.21 33.05
CA ARG A 195 -4.77 -15.50 32.42
C ARG A 195 -3.28 -15.65 32.14
N VAL A 196 -2.59 -14.57 31.72
CA VAL A 196 -1.13 -14.56 31.53
C VAL A 196 -0.41 -14.81 32.87
N LEU A 197 -0.83 -14.14 33.94
CA LEU A 197 -0.25 -14.30 35.28
C LEU A 197 -0.46 -15.72 35.84
N GLU A 198 -1.65 -16.31 35.67
CA GLU A 198 -1.93 -17.71 36.00
C GLU A 198 -1.00 -18.68 35.25
N CYS A 199 -0.74 -18.39 33.98
CA CYS A 199 0.08 -19.21 33.11
C CYS A 199 1.58 -18.82 33.11
N ASN A 200 2.03 -17.93 34.00
CA ASN A 200 3.36 -17.34 33.98
C ASN A 200 4.46 -18.38 33.83
N GLN A 201 4.46 -19.46 34.63
CA GLN A 201 5.48 -20.51 34.53
C GLN A 201 5.45 -21.23 33.17
N ALA A 202 4.29 -21.61 32.67
CA ALA A 202 4.17 -22.27 31.38
C ALA A 202 4.63 -21.37 30.21
N ILE A 203 4.44 -20.05 30.31
CA ILE A 203 4.97 -19.09 29.34
C ILE A 203 6.49 -18.99 29.44
N LEU A 204 7.06 -18.99 30.66
CA LEU A 204 8.50 -19.04 30.87
C LEU A 204 9.12 -20.32 30.27
N ASP A 205 8.48 -21.48 30.42
CA ASP A 205 8.93 -22.75 29.84
C ASP A 205 8.96 -22.71 28.30
N VAL A 206 8.07 -21.94 27.66
CA VAL A 206 8.11 -21.70 26.21
C VAL A 206 9.22 -20.73 25.82
N MET A 207 9.42 -19.66 26.61
CA MET A 207 10.28 -18.54 26.20
C MET A 207 11.75 -18.73 26.58
N LEU A 208 12.06 -19.20 27.80
CA LEU A 208 13.43 -19.27 28.30
C LEU A 208 14.37 -20.11 27.40
N PRO A 209 13.97 -21.27 26.85
CA PRO A 209 14.82 -22.02 25.93
C PRO A 209 15.24 -21.26 24.67
N THR A 210 14.48 -20.24 24.26
CA THR A 210 14.74 -19.43 23.06
C THR A 210 15.70 -18.27 23.30
N LEU A 211 16.02 -17.99 24.57
CA LEU A 211 16.80 -16.83 24.97
C LEU A 211 18.25 -17.19 25.29
N ARG A 212 19.16 -16.22 25.08
CA ARG A 212 20.55 -16.33 25.55
C ARG A 212 20.60 -16.29 27.07
N GLU A 213 21.63 -16.88 27.65
CA GLU A 213 21.78 -17.08 29.10
C GLU A 213 21.63 -15.78 29.93
N GLU A 214 22.28 -14.70 29.49
CA GLU A 214 22.17 -13.40 30.17
C GLU A 214 20.72 -12.88 30.19
N ARG A 215 20.00 -13.03 29.08
CA ARG A 215 18.62 -12.57 28.98
C ARG A 215 17.63 -13.43 29.76
N ARG A 216 17.95 -14.72 29.98
CA ARG A 216 17.12 -15.61 30.82
C ARG A 216 17.01 -15.14 32.25
N LYS A 217 18.09 -14.54 32.79
CA LYS A 217 18.16 -14.07 34.19
C LYS A 217 17.23 -12.87 34.46
N THR A 218 16.94 -12.08 33.44
CA THR A 218 16.13 -10.84 33.56
C THR A 218 14.79 -10.92 32.85
N TYR A 219 14.49 -12.07 32.24
CA TYR A 219 13.24 -12.19 31.46
C TYR A 219 12.05 -12.39 32.38
N SER A 220 11.00 -11.59 32.14
CA SER A 220 9.66 -11.79 32.66
C SER A 220 8.65 -11.64 31.53
N PRO A 221 7.53 -12.40 31.50
CA PRO A 221 6.41 -12.18 30.59
C PRO A 221 5.78 -10.79 30.77
N VAL A 222 5.81 -10.27 31.99
CA VAL A 222 5.26 -8.97 32.39
C VAL A 222 6.37 -7.94 32.49
N LEU A 223 6.13 -6.74 32.00
CA LEU A 223 7.00 -5.58 32.06
C LEU A 223 6.30 -4.50 32.88
N PRO A 224 6.66 -4.31 34.16
CA PRO A 224 6.06 -3.27 34.99
C PRO A 224 6.45 -1.87 34.47
N VAL A 225 5.57 -0.91 34.65
CA VAL A 225 5.87 0.51 34.47
C VAL A 225 6.31 1.06 35.83
N SER A 226 7.52 1.61 35.90
CA SER A 226 8.03 2.23 37.12
C SER A 226 7.11 3.34 37.61
N PRO A 227 6.65 3.29 38.87
CA PRO A 227 5.87 4.38 39.43
C PRO A 227 6.69 5.66 39.65
N THR A 228 8.03 5.56 39.65
CA THR A 228 8.94 6.68 39.86
C THR A 228 9.33 7.35 38.56
N SER A 229 9.81 6.59 37.59
CA SER A 229 10.33 7.13 36.32
C SER A 229 9.31 7.10 35.17
N GLY A 230 8.28 6.26 35.25
CA GLY A 230 7.31 6.00 34.18
C GLY A 230 7.86 5.13 33.05
N VAL A 231 9.06 4.56 33.22
CA VAL A 231 9.74 3.69 32.23
C VAL A 231 9.17 2.27 32.29
N VAL A 232 9.06 1.62 31.14
CA VAL A 232 8.71 0.21 31.00
C VAL A 232 9.95 -0.63 31.34
N LEU A 233 9.95 -1.28 32.50
CA LEU A 233 11.10 -1.98 33.04
C LEU A 233 11.27 -3.39 32.45
N GLN A 234 12.52 -3.80 32.23
CA GLN A 234 12.87 -5.17 31.82
C GLN A 234 13.58 -5.89 32.99
N VAL A 235 12.84 -6.18 34.04
CA VAL A 235 13.32 -6.77 35.27
C VAL A 235 12.61 -8.08 35.58
N PRO A 236 13.17 -8.96 36.42
CA PRO A 236 12.46 -10.11 36.96
C PRO A 236 11.19 -9.65 37.71
N VAL A 237 10.10 -10.36 37.50
CA VAL A 237 8.80 -10.08 38.16
C VAL A 237 8.34 -11.34 38.86
N GLU A 238 8.03 -11.22 40.14
CA GLU A 238 7.32 -12.24 40.93
C GLU A 238 5.81 -11.98 40.88
N VAL A 239 5.05 -12.98 40.50
CA VAL A 239 3.58 -12.93 40.54
C VAL A 239 3.13 -13.31 41.95
N LEU A 240 2.52 -12.37 42.66
CA LEU A 240 2.03 -12.58 44.04
C LEU A 240 0.61 -13.13 44.04
N ASP A 241 -0.27 -12.51 43.25
CA ASP A 241 -1.66 -12.92 43.12
C ASP A 241 -2.20 -12.61 41.73
N PRO A 242 -2.44 -13.61 40.89
CA PRO A 242 -2.96 -13.42 39.54
C PRO A 242 -4.36 -12.77 39.52
N ALA A 243 -5.21 -13.04 40.51
CA ALA A 243 -6.60 -12.57 40.51
C ALA A 243 -6.71 -11.05 40.69
N THR A 244 -5.82 -10.47 41.51
CA THR A 244 -5.74 -9.02 41.74
C THR A 244 -4.68 -8.35 40.87
N GLY A 245 -3.95 -9.16 40.10
CA GLY A 245 -2.84 -8.68 39.28
C GLY A 245 -1.60 -8.29 40.08
N MET A 246 -1.51 -8.63 41.36
CA MET A 246 -0.38 -8.22 42.22
C MET A 246 0.93 -8.85 41.81
N ILE A 247 1.92 -7.99 41.56
CA ILE A 247 3.29 -8.35 41.16
C ILE A 247 4.29 -7.63 42.06
N ARG A 248 5.47 -8.23 42.21
CA ARG A 248 6.63 -7.65 42.91
C ARG A 248 7.81 -7.59 41.96
N PHE A 249 8.52 -6.48 41.99
CA PHE A 249 9.77 -6.29 41.22
C PHE A 249 10.69 -5.28 41.92
N THR A 250 11.92 -5.16 41.45
CA THR A 250 12.86 -4.13 41.89
C THR A 250 12.93 -3.02 40.85
N ASP A 251 12.69 -1.78 41.27
CA ASP A 251 12.75 -0.58 40.42
C ASP A 251 14.23 -0.21 40.12
N GLU A 252 14.43 0.77 39.21
CA GLU A 252 15.78 1.22 38.79
C GLU A 252 16.64 1.76 39.91
N ASP A 253 16.02 2.34 40.94
CA ASP A 253 16.68 2.88 42.13
C ASP A 253 17.00 1.80 43.22
N GLY A 254 16.64 0.54 42.93
CA GLY A 254 16.81 -0.57 43.88
C GLY A 254 15.64 -0.77 44.85
N THR A 255 14.61 0.05 44.79
CA THR A 255 13.40 -0.08 45.63
C THR A 255 12.57 -1.29 45.21
N VAL A 256 12.16 -2.11 46.17
CA VAL A 256 11.21 -3.20 45.93
C VAL A 256 9.81 -2.65 45.91
N ILE A 257 9.12 -2.85 44.76
CA ILE A 257 7.76 -2.36 44.51
C ILE A 257 6.79 -3.54 44.47
N GLU A 258 5.66 -3.39 45.12
CA GLU A 258 4.46 -4.22 44.95
C GLU A 258 3.35 -3.36 44.36
N GLN A 259 2.87 -3.75 43.18
CA GLN A 259 1.79 -3.03 42.50
C GLN A 259 0.92 -3.98 41.69
N THR A 260 -0.27 -3.52 41.29
CA THR A 260 -1.08 -4.25 40.31
C THR A 260 -0.44 -4.18 38.92
N ALA A 261 -0.57 -5.23 38.13
CA ALA A 261 -0.23 -5.24 36.70
C ALA A 261 -1.34 -4.65 35.82
N PHE A 262 -2.53 -4.39 36.39
CA PHE A 262 -3.72 -3.89 35.69
C PHE A 262 -3.71 -2.37 35.52
N GLY A 263 -4.68 -1.86 34.74
CA GLY A 263 -4.88 -0.42 34.58
C GLY A 263 -3.69 0.33 33.96
N GLY A 264 -2.92 -0.30 33.07
CA GLY A 264 -1.77 0.32 32.43
C GLY A 264 -0.53 0.47 33.31
N MET A 265 -0.50 -0.20 34.48
CA MET A 265 0.67 -0.23 35.36
C MET A 265 1.71 -1.26 34.91
N SER A 266 1.40 -2.07 33.93
CA SER A 266 2.34 -2.95 33.22
C SER A 266 1.93 -3.13 31.77
N LYS A 267 2.84 -3.66 30.97
CA LYS A 267 2.55 -4.25 29.68
C LYS A 267 3.21 -5.63 29.58
N LEU A 268 2.99 -6.36 28.51
CA LEU A 268 3.63 -7.65 28.31
C LEU A 268 4.86 -7.55 27.39
N GLN A 269 5.77 -8.52 27.49
CA GLN A 269 6.81 -8.74 26.50
C GLN A 269 6.18 -8.98 25.12
N TRP A 270 6.80 -8.46 24.06
CA TRP A 270 6.28 -8.47 22.71
C TRP A 270 5.59 -9.78 22.27
N LYS A 271 6.28 -10.92 22.40
CA LYS A 271 5.72 -12.21 21.97
C LYS A 271 4.55 -12.69 22.84
N VAL A 272 4.57 -12.33 24.11
CA VAL A 272 3.50 -12.63 25.07
C VAL A 272 2.32 -11.70 24.84
N ASP A 273 2.58 -10.42 24.60
CA ASP A 273 1.56 -9.41 24.28
C ASP A 273 0.79 -9.79 23.01
N TRP A 274 1.51 -10.17 21.97
CA TRP A 274 0.91 -10.62 20.71
C TRP A 274 0.01 -11.85 20.89
N ALA A 275 0.45 -12.83 21.67
CA ALA A 275 -0.34 -14.01 22.00
C ALA A 275 -1.56 -13.68 22.86
N MET A 276 -1.40 -12.81 23.85
CA MET A 276 -2.49 -12.34 24.73
C MET A 276 -3.54 -11.58 23.93
N ARG A 277 -3.13 -10.73 23.00
CA ARG A 277 -3.99 -9.99 22.11
C ARG A 277 -4.84 -10.91 21.23
N TRP A 278 -4.21 -11.95 20.63
CA TRP A 278 -4.95 -12.98 19.89
C TRP A 278 -6.00 -13.70 20.73
N TYR A 279 -5.63 -14.00 21.99
CA TYR A 279 -6.54 -14.64 22.94
C TYR A 279 -7.69 -13.73 23.32
N ALA A 280 -7.40 -12.48 23.72
CA ALA A 280 -8.38 -11.53 24.24
C ALA A 280 -9.36 -11.05 23.17
N LEU A 281 -8.89 -10.80 21.95
CA LEU A 281 -9.72 -10.29 20.86
C LEU A 281 -10.36 -11.42 20.04
N GLY A 282 -9.84 -12.63 20.11
CA GLY A 282 -10.30 -13.77 19.29
C GLY A 282 -9.95 -13.60 17.82
N VAL A 283 -8.71 -13.17 17.54
CA VAL A 283 -8.19 -12.94 16.18
C VAL A 283 -8.18 -14.23 15.37
N ASP A 284 -8.71 -14.19 14.17
CA ASP A 284 -8.81 -15.34 13.27
C ASP A 284 -7.75 -15.33 12.17
N TYR A 285 -7.33 -14.12 11.75
CA TYR A 285 -6.33 -13.93 10.71
C TYR A 285 -5.43 -12.73 10.99
N GLU A 286 -4.14 -12.94 10.91
CA GLU A 286 -3.13 -11.89 10.95
C GLU A 286 -1.90 -12.29 10.13
N MET A 287 -1.39 -11.38 9.29
CA MET A 287 -0.16 -11.60 8.53
C MET A 287 1.01 -10.84 9.14
N CYS A 288 2.22 -11.26 8.86
CA CYS A 288 3.41 -10.58 9.34
C CYS A 288 4.58 -10.66 8.36
N GLY A 289 5.53 -9.75 8.51
CA GLY A 289 6.79 -9.79 7.79
C GLY A 289 7.66 -10.98 8.18
N LYS A 290 8.51 -11.43 7.28
CA LYS A 290 9.44 -12.55 7.45
C LYS A 290 10.36 -12.40 8.67
N ASP A 291 10.69 -11.17 9.04
CA ASP A 291 11.50 -10.86 10.22
C ASP A 291 10.81 -11.21 11.55
N LEU A 292 9.48 -11.39 11.55
CA LEU A 292 8.70 -11.81 12.71
C LEU A 292 8.41 -13.33 12.76
N THR A 293 9.03 -14.13 11.88
CA THR A 293 8.77 -15.59 11.80
C THR A 293 8.98 -16.31 13.15
N ASP A 294 10.04 -15.99 13.88
CA ASP A 294 10.27 -16.55 15.21
C ASP A 294 9.22 -16.05 16.20
N SER A 295 8.89 -14.76 16.16
CA SER A 295 7.91 -14.17 17.05
C SER A 295 6.54 -14.82 16.89
N VAL A 296 6.02 -14.95 15.65
CA VAL A 296 4.72 -15.58 15.37
C VAL A 296 4.69 -17.06 15.77
N THR A 297 5.84 -17.73 15.70
CA THR A 297 5.97 -19.13 16.12
C THR A 297 5.88 -19.26 17.65
N GLN A 298 6.57 -18.42 18.39
CA GLN A 298 6.53 -18.44 19.86
C GLN A 298 5.19 -17.94 20.39
N SER A 299 4.66 -16.85 19.86
CA SER A 299 3.31 -16.36 20.20
C SER A 299 2.22 -17.41 19.92
N GLY A 300 2.39 -18.21 18.84
CA GLY A 300 1.52 -19.34 18.51
C GLY A 300 1.51 -20.45 19.56
N LYS A 301 2.64 -20.68 20.25
CA LYS A 301 2.71 -21.62 21.39
C LYS A 301 2.08 -21.01 22.65
N ILE A 302 2.39 -19.72 22.90
CA ILE A 302 1.88 -19.00 24.08
C ILE A 302 0.36 -18.89 24.05
N VAL A 303 -0.24 -18.56 22.91
CA VAL A 303 -1.72 -18.46 22.81
C VAL A 303 -2.40 -19.80 23.11
N GLN A 304 -1.76 -20.94 22.80
CA GLN A 304 -2.26 -22.26 23.18
C GLN A 304 -2.17 -22.50 24.70
N VAL A 305 -1.08 -22.03 25.35
CA VAL A 305 -0.94 -22.06 26.82
C VAL A 305 -2.06 -21.25 27.48
N LEU A 306 -2.43 -20.10 26.89
CA LEU A 306 -3.53 -19.28 27.38
C LEU A 306 -4.92 -19.93 27.17
N GLY A 307 -5.00 -21.01 26.36
CA GLY A 307 -6.25 -21.68 26.00
C GLY A 307 -6.90 -21.13 24.73
N GLY A 308 -6.20 -20.27 24.00
CA GLY A 308 -6.61 -19.73 22.71
C GLY A 308 -6.12 -20.58 21.52
N ARG A 309 -6.30 -20.02 20.34
CA ARG A 309 -5.88 -20.64 19.08
C ARG A 309 -5.11 -19.64 18.23
N ARG A 310 -3.96 -20.05 17.68
CA ARG A 310 -3.20 -19.26 16.74
C ARG A 310 -4.06 -18.84 15.54
N PRO A 311 -4.02 -17.56 15.10
CA PRO A 311 -4.65 -17.12 13.86
C PRO A 311 -4.11 -17.86 12.64
N GLU A 312 -4.92 -17.98 11.58
CA GLU A 312 -4.39 -18.20 10.24
C GLU A 312 -3.60 -16.96 9.79
N GLY A 313 -2.69 -17.10 8.83
CA GLY A 313 -1.91 -15.96 8.40
C GLY A 313 -0.95 -16.28 7.27
N LEU A 314 -0.28 -15.21 6.80
CA LEU A 314 0.72 -15.24 5.74
C LEU A 314 1.99 -14.56 6.25
N ILE A 315 3.13 -15.23 6.10
CA ILE A 315 4.44 -14.60 6.27
C ILE A 315 4.87 -14.08 4.91
N TYR A 316 5.06 -12.75 4.80
CA TYR A 316 5.44 -12.10 3.55
C TYR A 316 6.89 -11.63 3.56
N GLU A 317 7.48 -11.51 2.35
CA GLU A 317 8.83 -10.99 2.15
C GLU A 317 8.90 -9.47 2.35
N LEU A 318 10.06 -8.99 2.75
CA LEU A 318 10.33 -7.59 2.99
C LEU A 318 10.70 -6.87 1.69
N PHE A 319 10.55 -5.55 1.70
CA PHE A 319 11.04 -4.71 0.62
C PHE A 319 12.56 -4.51 0.71
N LEU A 320 13.16 -4.39 -0.46
CA LEU A 320 14.56 -4.06 -0.65
C LEU A 320 14.66 -2.65 -1.29
N ASP A 321 15.74 -1.95 -1.01
CA ASP A 321 16.06 -0.71 -1.70
C ASP A 321 16.58 -0.97 -3.14
N GLU A 322 16.99 0.07 -3.84
CA GLU A 322 17.51 -0.03 -5.21
C GLU A 322 18.79 -0.88 -5.30
N ASN A 323 19.54 -0.99 -4.22
CA ASN A 323 20.77 -1.79 -4.14
C ASN A 323 20.52 -3.24 -3.70
N GLY A 324 19.25 -3.62 -3.44
CA GLY A 324 18.87 -4.94 -2.94
C GLY A 324 19.10 -5.12 -1.43
N GLU A 325 19.32 -4.05 -0.68
CA GLU A 325 19.43 -4.08 0.78
C GLU A 325 18.05 -3.96 1.44
N LYS A 326 17.93 -4.54 2.64
CA LYS A 326 16.69 -4.44 3.42
C LYS A 326 16.37 -2.98 3.76
N ILE A 327 15.16 -2.54 3.41
CA ILE A 327 14.62 -1.26 3.86
C ILE A 327 14.36 -1.30 5.37
N SER A 328 14.81 -0.26 6.08
CA SER A 328 14.55 -0.11 7.50
C SER A 328 14.25 1.35 7.88
N LYS A 329 13.36 1.52 8.87
CA LYS A 329 13.01 2.85 9.41
C LYS A 329 14.24 3.64 9.89
N SER A 330 15.22 2.95 10.49
CA SER A 330 16.41 3.58 11.03
C SER A 330 17.46 3.99 9.98
N LYS A 331 17.43 3.40 8.77
CA LYS A 331 18.30 3.80 7.66
C LYS A 331 17.72 4.92 6.82
N GLY A 332 16.39 5.15 6.89
CA GLY A 332 15.70 6.12 6.05
C GLY A 332 15.76 5.84 4.55
N ASN A 333 16.12 4.60 4.16
CA ASN A 333 16.29 4.18 2.76
C ASN A 333 15.01 3.66 2.12
N GLY A 334 13.85 3.88 2.74
CA GLY A 334 12.55 3.46 2.24
C GLY A 334 11.79 4.59 1.56
N LEU A 335 11.02 4.26 0.54
CA LEU A 335 10.08 5.18 -0.09
C LEU A 335 8.87 5.39 0.84
N THR A 336 8.49 6.65 1.07
CA THR A 336 7.27 6.97 1.82
C THR A 336 6.03 6.92 0.92
N ILE A 337 4.84 6.90 1.54
CA ILE A 337 3.57 6.94 0.79
C ILE A 337 3.47 8.26 0.02
N GLU A 338 3.81 9.37 0.66
CA GLU A 338 3.79 10.71 0.05
C GLU A 338 4.72 10.80 -1.15
N GLN A 339 5.92 10.22 -1.04
CA GLN A 339 6.85 10.15 -2.18
C GLN A 339 6.27 9.32 -3.32
N TRP A 340 5.65 8.17 -3.01
CA TRP A 340 4.97 7.41 -4.06
C TRP A 340 3.86 8.22 -4.72
N LEU A 341 3.01 8.88 -3.94
CA LEU A 341 1.91 9.70 -4.43
C LEU A 341 2.35 10.98 -5.15
N THR A 342 3.58 11.44 -4.91
CA THR A 342 4.19 12.54 -5.68
C THR A 342 4.52 12.10 -7.10
N TYR A 343 5.07 10.89 -7.27
CA TYR A 343 5.63 10.39 -8.53
C TYR A 343 4.76 9.32 -9.20
N GLY A 344 3.65 8.94 -8.60
CA GLY A 344 2.71 7.92 -9.07
C GLY A 344 1.28 8.22 -8.68
N THR A 345 0.42 7.21 -8.78
CA THR A 345 -1.00 7.27 -8.43
C THR A 345 -1.34 6.32 -7.28
N GLU A 346 -2.48 6.55 -6.59
CA GLU A 346 -2.94 5.71 -5.49
C GLU A 346 -3.14 4.26 -5.92
N GLU A 347 -3.78 4.07 -7.07
CA GLU A 347 -4.07 2.74 -7.63
C GLU A 347 -2.79 1.99 -7.97
N SER A 348 -1.77 2.69 -8.48
CA SER A 348 -0.48 2.09 -8.80
C SER A 348 0.27 1.60 -7.56
N LEU A 349 0.14 2.29 -6.42
CA LEU A 349 0.66 1.84 -5.14
C LEU A 349 -0.02 0.53 -4.71
N GLY A 350 -1.35 0.52 -4.70
CA GLY A 350 -2.12 -0.67 -4.38
C GLY A 350 -1.76 -1.85 -5.28
N PHE A 351 -1.64 -1.61 -6.58
CA PHE A 351 -1.25 -2.62 -7.56
C PHE A 351 0.16 -3.18 -7.32
N TYR A 352 1.12 -2.31 -7.04
CA TYR A 352 2.49 -2.72 -6.72
C TYR A 352 2.55 -3.59 -5.46
N LEU A 353 1.78 -3.24 -4.44
CA LEU A 353 1.71 -3.95 -3.16
C LEU A 353 0.92 -5.27 -3.25
N PHE A 354 -0.01 -5.39 -4.21
CA PHE A 354 -0.75 -6.63 -4.46
C PHE A 354 0.14 -7.78 -4.92
N ARG A 355 1.22 -7.51 -5.66
CA ARG A 355 2.11 -8.54 -6.24
C ARG A 355 2.45 -9.62 -5.22
N GLU A 356 2.85 -10.81 -5.71
CA GLU A 356 3.13 -12.01 -4.91
C GLU A 356 3.83 -11.70 -3.57
N PRO A 357 3.15 -11.86 -2.42
CA PRO A 357 3.68 -11.43 -1.13
C PRO A 357 4.93 -12.18 -0.68
N LYS A 358 5.15 -13.39 -1.18
CA LYS A 358 6.29 -14.26 -0.83
C LYS A 358 7.56 -13.97 -1.63
N SER A 359 7.53 -12.99 -2.52
CA SER A 359 8.69 -12.57 -3.30
C SER A 359 9.19 -11.22 -2.82
N ALA A 360 10.48 -11.12 -2.52
CA ALA A 360 11.11 -9.84 -2.21
C ALA A 360 11.05 -8.90 -3.43
N LYS A 361 10.84 -7.61 -3.18
CA LYS A 361 10.70 -6.59 -4.22
C LYS A 361 11.47 -5.35 -3.85
N GLN A 362 12.05 -4.73 -4.86
CA GLN A 362 12.67 -3.42 -4.70
C GLN A 362 11.59 -2.34 -4.58
N LEU A 363 11.80 -1.36 -3.71
CA LEU A 363 10.89 -0.24 -3.48
C LEU A 363 11.69 1.07 -3.56
N HIS A 364 11.69 1.66 -4.75
CA HIS A 364 12.33 2.94 -5.07
C HIS A 364 11.56 3.65 -6.18
N VAL A 365 11.83 4.95 -6.40
CA VAL A 365 11.07 5.77 -7.37
C VAL A 365 11.06 5.16 -8.78
N GLY A 366 12.17 4.54 -9.20
CA GLY A 366 12.29 3.93 -10.53
C GLY A 366 11.31 2.78 -10.84
N VAL A 367 10.64 2.19 -9.85
CA VAL A 367 9.62 1.14 -10.10
C VAL A 367 8.23 1.72 -10.39
N ILE A 368 8.01 3.00 -10.08
CA ILE A 368 6.69 3.65 -10.14
C ILE A 368 6.14 3.72 -11.57
N PRO A 369 6.90 4.17 -12.59
CA PRO A 369 6.37 4.29 -13.95
C PRO A 369 5.79 2.97 -14.47
N LYS A 370 6.51 1.88 -14.25
CA LYS A 370 6.05 0.56 -14.64
C LYS A 370 4.82 0.11 -13.85
N ALA A 371 4.74 0.44 -12.57
CA ALA A 371 3.58 0.09 -11.74
C ALA A 371 2.31 0.81 -12.21
N VAL A 372 2.42 2.09 -12.61
CA VAL A 372 1.31 2.86 -13.18
C VAL A 372 0.85 2.24 -14.50
N ASP A 373 1.77 1.98 -15.43
CA ASP A 373 1.43 1.41 -16.74
C ASP A 373 0.81 0.01 -16.63
N GLU A 374 1.36 -0.85 -15.76
CA GLU A 374 0.81 -2.19 -15.55
C GLU A 374 -0.58 -2.14 -14.91
N TYR A 375 -0.82 -1.23 -13.94
CA TYR A 375 -2.16 -1.07 -13.36
C TYR A 375 -3.20 -0.79 -14.45
N TRP A 376 -2.96 0.23 -15.29
CA TRP A 376 -3.90 0.62 -16.34
C TRP A 376 -4.06 -0.45 -17.42
N GLN A 377 -3.01 -1.20 -17.73
CA GLN A 377 -3.11 -2.35 -18.63
C GLN A 377 -4.02 -3.44 -18.06
N PHE A 378 -3.86 -3.79 -16.78
CA PHE A 378 -4.71 -4.78 -16.11
C PHE A 378 -6.14 -4.28 -15.94
N HIS A 379 -6.33 -2.99 -15.65
CA HIS A 379 -7.62 -2.34 -15.57
C HIS A 379 -8.38 -2.42 -16.90
N GLY A 380 -7.76 -2.01 -18.00
CA GLY A 380 -8.37 -2.05 -19.32
C GLY A 380 -8.77 -3.46 -19.78
N ASN A 381 -8.04 -4.48 -19.33
CA ASN A 381 -8.34 -5.87 -19.65
C ASN A 381 -9.51 -6.45 -18.82
N LEU A 382 -9.80 -5.87 -17.65
CA LEU A 382 -10.69 -6.48 -16.65
C LEU A 382 -12.10 -6.73 -17.18
N ALA A 383 -12.72 -5.74 -17.81
CA ALA A 383 -14.11 -5.81 -18.29
C ALA A 383 -14.33 -6.89 -19.37
N GLY A 384 -13.31 -7.16 -20.19
CA GLY A 384 -13.38 -8.18 -21.26
C GLY A 384 -13.03 -9.61 -20.80
N GLN A 385 -12.66 -9.80 -19.54
CA GLN A 385 -12.23 -11.10 -19.03
C GLN A 385 -13.41 -11.94 -18.53
N ALA A 386 -13.35 -13.27 -18.73
CA ALA A 386 -14.23 -14.20 -18.05
C ALA A 386 -14.00 -14.18 -16.53
N LEU A 387 -15.02 -14.53 -15.75
CA LEU A 387 -15.02 -14.38 -14.28
C LEU A 387 -13.80 -15.03 -13.60
N ASP A 388 -13.38 -16.21 -14.03
CA ASP A 388 -12.20 -16.91 -13.50
C ASP A 388 -10.91 -16.12 -13.73
N LYS A 389 -10.80 -15.39 -14.85
CA LYS A 389 -9.67 -14.50 -15.18
C LYS A 389 -9.75 -13.20 -14.41
N GLN A 390 -10.96 -12.63 -14.24
CA GLN A 390 -11.16 -11.46 -13.39
C GLN A 390 -10.69 -11.70 -11.96
N LEU A 391 -11.03 -12.85 -11.38
CA LEU A 391 -10.59 -13.24 -10.02
C LEU A 391 -9.06 -13.45 -9.90
N GLY A 392 -8.38 -13.63 -11.02
CA GLY A 392 -6.92 -13.64 -11.10
C GLY A 392 -6.29 -12.27 -11.33
N ASN A 393 -7.09 -11.26 -11.69
CA ASN A 393 -6.64 -9.92 -12.01
C ASN A 393 -6.46 -9.09 -10.72
N PRO A 394 -5.28 -8.50 -10.45
CA PRO A 394 -5.04 -7.67 -9.28
C PRO A 394 -6.06 -6.53 -9.11
N VAL A 395 -6.45 -5.89 -10.21
CA VAL A 395 -7.36 -4.74 -10.19
C VAL A 395 -8.74 -5.11 -9.66
N TRP A 396 -9.23 -6.31 -9.95
CA TRP A 396 -10.50 -6.80 -9.38
C TRP A 396 -10.48 -6.77 -7.84
N HIS A 397 -9.38 -7.18 -7.23
CA HIS A 397 -9.23 -7.18 -5.78
C HIS A 397 -9.10 -5.77 -5.20
N LEU A 398 -8.36 -4.89 -5.89
CA LEU A 398 -8.13 -3.52 -5.43
C LEU A 398 -9.41 -2.68 -5.47
N LEU A 399 -10.20 -2.77 -6.54
CA LEU A 399 -11.48 -2.07 -6.65
C LEU A 399 -12.43 -2.50 -5.51
N ARG A 400 -12.48 -3.78 -5.19
CA ARG A 400 -13.30 -4.28 -4.06
C ARG A 400 -12.74 -3.92 -2.68
N ALA A 401 -11.44 -3.79 -2.52
CA ALA A 401 -10.84 -3.31 -1.27
C ALA A 401 -11.35 -1.91 -0.92
N ASN A 402 -11.57 -1.07 -1.92
CA ASN A 402 -12.05 0.32 -1.79
C ASN A 402 -13.58 0.44 -1.88
N GLY A 403 -14.33 -0.67 -1.83
CA GLY A 403 -15.80 -0.65 -1.90
C GLY A 403 -16.40 -0.40 -3.28
N GLY A 404 -15.59 -0.38 -4.35
CA GLY A 404 -16.02 -0.17 -5.73
C GLY A 404 -16.49 -1.45 -6.43
N ASP A 405 -17.31 -1.29 -7.46
CA ASP A 405 -17.67 -2.38 -8.38
C ASP A 405 -16.59 -2.57 -9.46
N ALA A 406 -16.26 -3.82 -9.74
CA ALA A 406 -15.22 -4.20 -10.70
C ALA A 406 -15.58 -3.94 -12.19
N GLY A 407 -16.64 -3.16 -12.48
CA GLY A 407 -17.21 -3.06 -13.83
C GLY A 407 -17.22 -1.67 -14.49
N ALA A 408 -16.94 -0.61 -13.77
CA ALA A 408 -16.98 0.73 -14.35
C ALA A 408 -15.79 1.54 -13.86
N GLY A 409 -14.86 1.85 -14.73
CA GLY A 409 -13.71 2.68 -14.40
C GLY A 409 -13.24 3.48 -15.60
N ASP A 410 -12.61 4.60 -15.32
CA ASP A 410 -11.96 5.46 -16.28
C ASP A 410 -11.00 4.66 -17.17
N THR A 411 -10.96 4.99 -18.44
CA THR A 411 -9.94 4.49 -19.35
C THR A 411 -8.88 5.55 -19.54
N VAL A 412 -7.61 5.15 -19.46
CA VAL A 412 -6.51 6.07 -19.72
C VAL A 412 -5.96 5.74 -21.11
N PRO A 413 -6.05 6.67 -22.06
CA PRO A 413 -5.70 6.43 -23.47
C PRO A 413 -4.20 6.47 -23.74
N VAL A 414 -3.39 6.96 -22.79
CA VAL A 414 -1.93 7.06 -22.90
C VAL A 414 -1.24 6.38 -21.73
N THR A 415 -0.06 5.83 -21.97
CA THR A 415 0.76 5.24 -20.89
C THR A 415 1.51 6.32 -20.12
N PHE A 416 1.83 6.04 -18.85
CA PHE A 416 2.65 6.93 -18.03
C PHE A 416 4.06 7.09 -18.63
N SER A 417 4.62 6.01 -19.15
CA SER A 417 5.90 6.04 -19.86
C SER A 417 5.86 6.95 -21.08
N LEU A 418 4.73 7.01 -21.81
CA LEU A 418 4.58 7.92 -22.95
C LEU A 418 4.52 9.39 -22.50
N LEU A 419 3.80 9.68 -21.39
CA LEU A 419 3.77 11.01 -20.79
C LEU A 419 5.16 11.47 -20.34
N LEU A 420 5.93 10.60 -19.68
CA LEU A 420 7.29 10.92 -19.24
C LEU A 420 8.21 11.29 -20.41
N ASN A 421 8.08 10.60 -21.56
CA ASN A 421 8.87 10.93 -22.74
C ASN A 421 8.42 12.23 -23.40
N LEU A 422 7.11 12.49 -23.48
CA LEU A 422 6.59 13.78 -23.95
C LEU A 422 7.14 14.93 -23.09
N ILE A 423 6.99 14.82 -21.77
CA ILE A 423 7.40 15.87 -20.83
C ILE A 423 8.92 16.03 -20.83
N GLY A 424 9.68 14.94 -20.98
CA GLY A 424 11.14 14.97 -21.12
C GLY A 424 11.60 15.81 -22.31
N VAL A 425 10.90 15.71 -23.46
CA VAL A 425 11.19 16.54 -24.65
C VAL A 425 10.76 17.99 -24.47
N LEU A 426 9.68 18.26 -23.72
CA LEU A 426 9.24 19.62 -23.37
C LEU A 426 10.20 20.32 -22.41
N GLY A 427 10.99 19.56 -21.64
CA GLY A 427 12.02 20.06 -20.74
C GLY A 427 11.62 20.13 -19.27
N ALA A 428 12.54 20.70 -18.45
CA ALA A 428 12.35 20.76 -17.00
C ALA A 428 11.21 21.70 -16.57
N ASP A 429 10.93 22.73 -17.36
CA ASP A 429 9.92 23.76 -17.09
C ASP A 429 8.56 23.45 -17.74
N ALA A 430 8.35 22.20 -18.17
CA ALA A 430 7.09 21.75 -18.78
C ALA A 430 5.92 21.98 -17.82
N THR A 431 4.83 22.53 -18.34
CA THR A 431 3.62 22.83 -17.56
C THR A 431 2.49 21.83 -17.90
N ALA A 432 1.54 21.67 -16.98
CA ALA A 432 0.36 20.84 -17.22
C ALA A 432 -0.42 21.34 -18.46
N GLU A 433 -0.57 22.64 -18.64
CA GLU A 433 -1.25 23.24 -19.79
C GLU A 433 -0.60 22.82 -21.12
N GLN A 434 0.72 22.85 -21.20
CA GLN A 434 1.44 22.37 -22.39
C GLN A 434 1.17 20.89 -22.63
N VAL A 435 1.26 20.06 -21.60
CA VAL A 435 1.00 18.61 -21.73
C VAL A 435 -0.41 18.35 -22.22
N TRP A 436 -1.41 19.03 -21.66
CA TRP A 436 -2.80 18.91 -22.09
C TRP A 436 -3.02 19.39 -23.53
N SER A 437 -2.31 20.40 -23.99
CA SER A 437 -2.36 20.84 -25.39
C SER A 437 -1.92 19.73 -26.36
N TYR A 438 -0.84 18.98 -26.02
CA TYR A 438 -0.42 17.84 -26.83
C TYR A 438 -1.37 16.65 -26.71
N LEU A 439 -1.92 16.41 -25.51
CA LEU A 439 -2.92 15.35 -25.31
C LEU A 439 -4.16 15.57 -26.18
N GLY A 440 -4.53 16.83 -26.44
CA GLY A 440 -5.62 17.18 -27.37
C GLY A 440 -5.46 16.68 -28.80
N ASN A 441 -4.24 16.40 -29.24
CA ASN A 441 -3.97 15.78 -30.54
C ASN A 441 -4.24 14.27 -30.56
N TYR A 442 -4.35 13.64 -29.38
CA TYR A 442 -4.40 12.18 -29.25
C TYR A 442 -5.65 11.67 -28.54
N VAL A 443 -6.27 12.52 -27.70
CA VAL A 443 -7.40 12.19 -26.85
C VAL A 443 -8.54 13.15 -27.14
N ALA A 444 -9.71 12.63 -27.45
CA ALA A 444 -10.91 13.46 -27.60
C ALA A 444 -11.26 14.12 -26.25
N ASP A 445 -11.70 15.38 -26.29
CA ASP A 445 -12.11 16.15 -25.11
C ASP A 445 -11.05 16.18 -23.99
N ALA A 446 -9.77 16.21 -24.36
CA ALA A 446 -8.63 16.18 -23.42
C ALA A 446 -8.68 17.36 -22.44
N SER A 447 -9.15 17.09 -21.23
CA SER A 447 -9.13 18.04 -20.11
C SER A 447 -9.00 17.31 -18.77
N PRO A 448 -8.49 17.97 -17.72
CA PRO A 448 -8.42 17.38 -16.38
C PRO A 448 -9.79 16.92 -15.85
N GLU A 449 -10.86 17.66 -16.17
CA GLU A 449 -12.21 17.41 -15.71
C GLU A 449 -12.84 16.20 -16.41
N ALA A 450 -12.56 16.03 -17.71
CA ALA A 450 -13.05 14.90 -18.49
C ALA A 450 -12.27 13.60 -18.21
N HIS A 451 -10.99 13.73 -17.81
CA HIS A 451 -10.08 12.59 -17.60
C HIS A 451 -9.33 12.72 -16.28
N PRO A 452 -10.00 12.61 -15.11
CA PRO A 452 -9.38 12.83 -13.80
C PRO A 452 -8.21 11.87 -13.51
N ALA A 453 -8.32 10.60 -13.88
CA ALA A 453 -7.22 9.64 -13.71
C ALA A 453 -5.98 10.01 -14.57
N LEU A 454 -6.20 10.52 -15.78
CA LEU A 454 -5.11 11.04 -16.62
C LEU A 454 -4.51 12.31 -16.01
N ALA A 455 -5.32 13.16 -15.37
CA ALA A 455 -4.82 14.36 -14.69
C ALA A 455 -3.87 14.01 -13.53
N ASP A 456 -4.16 12.98 -12.74
CA ASP A 456 -3.26 12.47 -11.72
C ASP A 456 -1.96 11.93 -12.31
N MET A 457 -2.04 11.24 -13.44
CA MET A 457 -0.85 10.77 -14.16
C MET A 457 -0.01 11.95 -14.69
N VAL A 458 -0.62 12.97 -15.26
CA VAL A 458 0.09 14.19 -15.74
C VAL A 458 0.81 14.87 -14.58
N ARG A 459 0.12 15.07 -13.45
CA ARG A 459 0.71 15.66 -12.24
C ARG A 459 1.94 14.87 -11.77
N ALA A 460 1.82 13.55 -11.66
CA ALA A 460 2.89 12.67 -11.22
C ALA A 460 4.06 12.63 -12.22
N ALA A 461 3.76 12.65 -13.53
CA ALA A 461 4.77 12.65 -14.58
C ALA A 461 5.58 13.95 -14.62
N LEU A 462 4.93 15.11 -14.41
CA LEU A 462 5.61 16.41 -14.30
C LEU A 462 6.59 16.43 -13.11
N ALA A 463 6.15 15.93 -11.95
CA ALA A 463 7.02 15.83 -10.78
C ALA A 463 8.20 14.88 -11.03
N THR A 464 7.94 13.71 -11.61
CA THR A 464 8.97 12.71 -11.95
C THR A 464 9.98 13.28 -12.96
N ASN A 465 9.49 13.99 -13.98
CA ASN A 465 10.37 14.63 -14.96
C ASN A 465 11.29 15.67 -14.32
N ARG A 466 10.71 16.60 -13.58
CA ARG A 466 11.46 17.69 -12.93
C ARG A 466 12.56 17.15 -12.01
N ASP A 467 12.25 16.15 -11.18
CA ASP A 467 13.12 15.73 -10.09
C ASP A 467 14.12 14.63 -10.50
N PHE A 468 13.80 13.79 -11.51
CA PHE A 468 14.61 12.62 -11.85
C PHE A 468 15.01 12.52 -13.33
N ILE A 469 14.17 12.96 -14.28
CA ILE A 469 14.43 12.75 -15.71
C ILE A 469 15.19 13.92 -16.31
N ALA A 470 14.64 15.11 -16.26
CA ALA A 470 15.23 16.30 -16.86
C ALA A 470 16.69 16.55 -16.47
N PRO A 471 17.11 16.34 -15.18
CA PRO A 471 18.52 16.50 -14.80
C PRO A 471 19.48 15.50 -15.46
N THR A 472 18.97 14.38 -15.97
CA THR A 472 19.78 13.28 -16.53
C THR A 472 19.70 13.16 -18.06
N LEU A 473 18.75 13.86 -18.70
CA LEU A 473 18.59 13.81 -20.14
C LEU A 473 19.78 14.47 -20.86
N GLN A 474 20.38 13.74 -21.79
CA GLN A 474 21.48 14.24 -22.63
C GLN A 474 21.28 13.75 -24.05
N ARG A 475 20.91 14.64 -24.96
CA ARG A 475 20.89 14.36 -26.38
C ARG A 475 22.31 14.34 -26.92
N ARG A 476 22.61 13.40 -27.78
CA ARG A 476 23.88 13.34 -28.53
C ARG A 476 23.68 13.63 -30.02
N ALA A 477 24.70 14.12 -30.66
CA ALA A 477 24.72 14.23 -32.11
C ALA A 477 24.55 12.85 -32.76
N PRO A 478 23.83 12.74 -33.89
CA PRO A 478 23.74 11.52 -34.67
C PRO A 478 25.05 11.22 -35.38
N THR A 479 25.40 9.95 -35.53
CA THR A 479 26.46 9.51 -36.42
C THR A 479 26.08 9.79 -37.89
N PRO A 480 27.03 9.81 -38.84
CA PRO A 480 26.71 10.06 -40.26
C PRO A 480 25.67 9.09 -40.84
N SER A 481 25.62 7.86 -40.37
CA SER A 481 24.65 6.85 -40.79
C SER A 481 23.25 7.13 -40.17
N GLU A 482 23.21 7.43 -38.89
CA GLU A 482 21.99 7.81 -38.17
C GLU A 482 21.39 9.12 -38.73
N ALA A 483 22.24 10.10 -39.08
CA ALA A 483 21.80 11.34 -39.69
C ALA A 483 21.12 11.14 -41.06
N LYS A 484 21.62 10.18 -41.88
CA LYS A 484 20.95 9.82 -43.13
C LYS A 484 19.58 9.20 -42.88
N ALA A 485 19.47 8.28 -41.89
CA ALA A 485 18.24 7.63 -41.54
C ALA A 485 17.21 8.63 -40.95
N LEU A 486 17.66 9.58 -40.08
CA LEU A 486 16.83 10.66 -39.56
C LEU A 486 16.31 11.59 -40.65
N LYS A 487 17.15 11.92 -41.64
CA LYS A 487 16.75 12.74 -42.78
C LYS A 487 15.72 12.03 -43.67
N ASP A 488 15.83 10.71 -43.83
CA ASP A 488 14.82 9.93 -44.53
C ASP A 488 13.51 9.87 -43.75
N LEU A 489 13.58 9.72 -42.42
CA LEU A 489 12.42 9.80 -41.56
C LEU A 489 11.70 11.15 -41.71
N ASP A 490 12.43 12.28 -41.66
CA ASP A 490 11.85 13.61 -41.89
C ASP A 490 11.15 13.73 -43.25
N ASN A 491 11.81 13.24 -44.32
CA ASN A 491 11.25 13.26 -45.67
C ASN A 491 9.97 12.45 -45.79
N GLN A 492 9.92 11.25 -45.19
CA GLN A 492 8.72 10.42 -45.21
C GLN A 492 7.58 11.06 -44.39
N LEU A 493 7.89 11.60 -43.20
CA LEU A 493 6.93 12.36 -42.40
C LEU A 493 6.38 13.58 -43.15
N ALA A 494 7.19 14.26 -43.97
CA ALA A 494 6.77 15.41 -44.76
C ALA A 494 5.72 15.10 -45.83
N THR A 495 5.66 13.86 -46.30
CA THR A 495 4.78 13.42 -47.38
C THR A 495 3.50 12.75 -46.89
N LEU A 496 3.31 12.61 -45.60
CA LEU A 496 2.12 11.98 -45.03
C LEU A 496 0.86 12.82 -45.24
N ALA A 497 -0.25 12.11 -45.41
CA ALA A 497 -1.57 12.73 -45.35
C ALA A 497 -1.86 13.33 -43.95
N ALA A 498 -2.85 14.19 -43.86
CA ALA A 498 -3.29 14.71 -42.57
C ALA A 498 -3.73 13.55 -41.63
N ASP A 499 -3.38 13.65 -40.35
CA ASP A 499 -3.78 12.75 -39.26
C ASP A 499 -3.37 11.26 -39.46
N PRO A 500 -2.08 10.94 -39.60
CA PRO A 500 -1.62 9.57 -39.68
C PRO A 500 -1.80 8.84 -38.33
N THR A 501 -2.17 7.57 -38.39
CA THR A 501 -2.32 6.73 -37.20
C THR A 501 -0.97 6.40 -36.58
N ALA A 502 -0.95 6.12 -35.26
CA ALA A 502 0.25 5.66 -34.57
C ALA A 502 0.87 4.38 -35.18
N GLU A 503 0.05 3.54 -35.84
CA GLU A 503 0.50 2.34 -36.50
C GLU A 503 1.22 2.64 -37.83
N GLU A 504 0.66 3.53 -38.65
CA GLU A 504 1.28 4.01 -39.88
C GLU A 504 2.65 4.65 -39.59
N LEU A 505 2.71 5.54 -38.59
CA LEU A 505 3.94 6.17 -38.13
C LEU A 505 4.96 5.14 -37.64
N GLN A 506 4.51 4.13 -36.89
CA GLN A 506 5.39 3.06 -36.41
C GLN A 506 5.97 2.22 -37.58
N ASN A 507 5.15 1.96 -38.59
CA ASN A 507 5.59 1.21 -39.77
C ASN A 507 6.70 1.96 -40.55
N ILE A 508 6.55 3.29 -40.70
CA ILE A 508 7.60 4.12 -41.30
C ILE A 508 8.93 3.98 -40.55
N VAL A 509 8.87 4.13 -39.21
CA VAL A 509 10.06 3.98 -38.34
C VAL A 509 10.69 2.59 -38.50
N TYR A 510 9.87 1.53 -38.59
CA TYR A 510 10.36 0.17 -38.77
C TYR A 510 11.04 -0.03 -40.15
N GLU A 511 10.44 0.46 -41.23
CA GLU A 511 10.97 0.29 -42.57
C GLU A 511 12.31 1.01 -42.74
N ILE A 512 12.48 2.19 -42.12
CA ILE A 512 13.78 2.88 -42.09
C ILE A 512 14.82 2.04 -41.36
N GLY A 513 14.47 1.50 -40.19
CA GLY A 513 15.41 0.68 -39.40
C GLY A 513 15.80 -0.64 -40.04
N LYS A 514 14.99 -1.17 -40.97
CA LYS A 514 15.28 -2.38 -41.75
C LYS A 514 16.09 -2.10 -43.01
N ASN A 515 16.23 -0.85 -43.41
CA ASN A 515 16.94 -0.49 -44.64
C ASN A 515 18.44 -0.66 -44.45
N GLU A 516 19.01 -1.65 -45.14
CA GLU A 516 20.44 -2.00 -45.10
C GLU A 516 21.37 -0.83 -45.48
N ALA A 517 20.88 0.16 -46.22
CA ALA A 517 21.65 1.34 -46.62
C ALA A 517 22.17 2.18 -45.45
N TYR A 518 21.57 2.04 -44.26
CA TYR A 518 21.98 2.76 -43.04
C TYR A 518 22.91 1.95 -42.14
N GLY A 519 23.08 0.66 -42.40
CA GLY A 519 24.06 -0.19 -41.72
C GLY A 519 23.76 -0.48 -40.25
N PHE A 520 22.51 -0.44 -39.84
CA PHE A 520 22.10 -0.91 -38.49
C PHE A 520 22.18 -2.43 -38.42
N GLU A 521 22.90 -2.98 -37.45
CA GLU A 521 23.00 -4.44 -37.26
C GLU A 521 21.65 -5.03 -36.84
N THR A 522 20.90 -4.29 -36.00
CA THR A 522 19.59 -4.68 -35.53
C THR A 522 18.63 -3.49 -35.51
N LEU A 523 17.33 -3.77 -35.54
CA LEU A 523 16.31 -2.74 -35.29
C LEU A 523 16.48 -2.03 -33.94
N ARG A 524 17.06 -2.72 -32.96
CA ARG A 524 17.33 -2.16 -31.65
C ARG A 524 18.34 -1.02 -31.71
N ASP A 525 19.34 -1.11 -32.61
CA ASP A 525 20.34 -0.06 -32.77
C ASP A 525 19.72 1.21 -33.34
N TRP A 526 18.82 1.07 -34.32
CA TRP A 526 18.06 2.19 -34.84
C TRP A 526 17.17 2.85 -33.77
N PHE A 527 16.40 2.06 -33.01
CA PHE A 527 15.57 2.61 -31.93
C PHE A 527 16.41 3.29 -30.85
N LYS A 528 17.56 2.71 -30.50
CA LYS A 528 18.50 3.34 -29.57
C LYS A 528 19.01 4.68 -30.11
N ALA A 529 19.37 4.74 -31.39
CA ALA A 529 19.77 5.99 -32.02
C ALA A 529 18.67 7.06 -31.96
N LEU A 530 17.43 6.71 -32.30
CA LEU A 530 16.29 7.62 -32.16
C LEU A 530 16.12 8.14 -30.74
N TYR A 531 16.19 7.26 -29.74
CA TYR A 531 16.00 7.66 -28.35
C TYR A 531 17.14 8.55 -27.86
N GLU A 532 18.38 8.23 -28.13
CA GLU A 532 19.55 9.00 -27.70
C GLU A 532 19.65 10.36 -28.40
N THR A 533 19.29 10.45 -29.67
CA THR A 533 19.40 11.70 -30.44
C THR A 533 18.20 12.61 -30.28
N LEU A 534 16.98 12.07 -30.21
CA LEU A 534 15.76 12.85 -30.12
C LEU A 534 15.27 13.02 -28.68
N LEU A 535 15.35 11.98 -27.86
CA LEU A 535 14.79 11.99 -26.51
C LEU A 535 15.83 12.13 -25.40
N GLY A 536 17.12 11.99 -25.71
CA GLY A 536 18.22 12.11 -24.73
C GLY A 536 18.33 10.93 -23.76
N SER A 537 17.76 9.77 -24.10
CA SER A 537 17.71 8.57 -23.26
C SER A 537 18.06 7.33 -24.10
N PRO A 538 18.69 6.27 -23.56
CA PRO A 538 18.96 5.03 -24.28
C PRO A 538 17.72 4.17 -24.53
N GLN A 539 16.59 4.52 -23.93
CA GLN A 539 15.31 3.82 -24.04
C GLN A 539 14.17 4.83 -24.20
N GLY A 540 13.08 4.42 -24.85
CA GLY A 540 11.96 5.30 -25.10
C GLY A 540 10.67 4.53 -25.41
N PRO A 541 9.60 5.26 -25.76
CA PRO A 541 8.29 4.72 -26.05
C PRO A 541 8.23 4.07 -27.42
N ARG A 542 7.09 3.47 -27.76
CA ARG A 542 6.77 3.14 -29.16
C ARG A 542 6.76 4.43 -29.98
N MET A 543 7.71 4.58 -30.91
CA MET A 543 7.94 5.84 -31.64
C MET A 543 6.71 6.32 -32.41
N GLY A 544 5.93 5.42 -33.02
CA GLY A 544 4.70 5.80 -33.70
C GLY A 544 3.69 6.45 -32.76
N SER A 545 3.52 5.94 -31.54
CA SER A 545 2.65 6.55 -30.52
C SER A 545 3.21 7.89 -30.03
N PHE A 546 4.53 8.00 -29.91
CA PHE A 546 5.17 9.26 -29.53
C PHE A 546 4.97 10.34 -30.60
N ILE A 547 5.19 10.03 -31.88
CA ILE A 547 5.02 10.95 -33.00
C ILE A 547 3.57 11.38 -33.13
N ALA A 548 2.60 10.45 -32.96
CA ALA A 548 1.18 10.77 -32.98
C ALA A 548 0.76 11.73 -31.86
N LEU A 549 1.33 11.57 -30.66
CA LEU A 549 1.07 12.44 -29.51
C LEU A 549 1.79 13.79 -29.62
N TYR A 550 3.09 13.77 -29.95
CA TYR A 550 3.91 14.98 -30.03
C TYR A 550 3.58 15.84 -31.25
N GLY A 551 3.08 15.21 -32.31
CA GLY A 551 2.77 15.84 -33.59
C GLY A 551 3.86 15.64 -34.63
N VAL A 552 3.43 15.43 -35.89
CA VAL A 552 4.35 15.27 -37.02
C VAL A 552 5.20 16.53 -37.26
N PRO A 553 4.63 17.76 -37.25
CA PRO A 553 5.40 18.99 -37.43
C PRO A 553 6.46 19.17 -36.34
N GLU A 554 6.12 18.93 -35.09
CA GLU A 554 7.01 19.07 -33.93
C GLU A 554 8.11 18.01 -33.95
N THR A 555 7.78 16.79 -34.36
CA THR A 555 8.77 15.71 -34.53
C THR A 555 9.78 16.05 -35.64
N ARG A 556 9.31 16.61 -36.75
CA ARG A 556 10.20 17.06 -37.83
C ARG A 556 11.16 18.18 -37.38
N LYS A 557 10.64 19.12 -36.55
CA LYS A 557 11.48 20.15 -35.94
C LYS A 557 12.52 19.55 -35.02
N LEU A 558 12.13 18.56 -34.19
CA LEU A 558 13.05 17.85 -33.30
C LEU A 558 14.15 17.11 -34.06
N ILE A 559 13.81 16.50 -35.21
CA ILE A 559 14.79 15.86 -36.09
C ILE A 559 15.74 16.90 -36.69
N ALA A 560 15.23 18.05 -37.15
CA ALA A 560 16.07 19.12 -37.68
C ALA A 560 17.08 19.63 -36.64
N GLU A 561 16.63 19.87 -35.40
CA GLU A 561 17.51 20.26 -34.29
C GLU A 561 18.61 19.22 -34.01
N ALA A 562 18.27 17.91 -34.05
CA ALA A 562 19.24 16.83 -33.88
C ALA A 562 20.26 16.72 -35.04
N LEU A 563 19.88 17.12 -36.24
CA LEU A 563 20.78 17.12 -37.39
C LEU A 563 21.72 18.33 -37.43
N GLU A 564 21.42 19.40 -36.72
CA GLU A 564 22.23 20.61 -36.58
C GLU A 564 23.23 20.53 -35.40
N SER A 565 23.02 19.61 -34.45
CA SER A 565 23.86 19.42 -33.25
C SER A 565 25.13 18.60 -33.59
#